data_e962d99554fe009b6e78ff63688ac2d5
#
_entry.id   e962d99554fe009b6e78ff63688ac2d5
#
_cell.length_a   1.000
_cell.length_b   1.000
_cell.length_c   1.000
_cell.angle_alpha   90.00
_cell.angle_beta   90.00
_cell.angle_gamma   90.00
#
_symmetry.space_group_name_H-M   'P 1'
#
loop_
_entity.id
_entity.type
_entity.pdbx_description
1 polymer ?
#
loop_
_entity_poly.entity_id
_entity_poly.type
_entity_poly.pdbx_seq_one_letter_code
_entity_poly.pdbx_strand_id
1 'polypeptide(L)'
;MLNHSVYKSQESNAPWITFVHGAGGSSAIWFKQIRFFSKYFNLLLIDLRGHGDSKKIILNSFQSKYSFESIVKDIFEVLDHLKIEKSHFVGISLGTILIRQLAEMQPKRVSKMIMGGAIIKLNLKSRILMRFGNLTKSILPYMWLYQIFAFVIMPNKNHKESRNLFIREAKKLYQKEFVRWFKLTSEILPLLKIFRQESIHIPTLYIMGDQDYMFLPSVEKVSKLHPLSELLVLEKCGHVVNVERSDKFNEGMLSFLQMK
;
A
#
# COMPACT_ATOMS: atom_id res chain seq x y z
N MET A 1 3.02 -17.69 -8.33
CA MET A 1 2.24 -17.18 -7.18
C MET A 1 3.14 -16.36 -6.28
N LEU A 2 2.66 -15.25 -5.72
CA LEU A 2 3.42 -14.39 -4.79
C LEU A 2 3.71 -15.10 -3.47
N ASN A 3 4.86 -14.76 -2.85
CA ASN A 3 5.14 -15.16 -1.48
C ASN A 3 4.17 -14.48 -0.51
N HIS A 4 3.66 -15.24 0.45
CA HIS A 4 2.68 -14.74 1.39
C HIS A 4 2.78 -15.46 2.74
N SER A 5 2.28 -14.81 3.77
CA SER A 5 2.17 -15.37 5.12
C SER A 5 0.73 -15.34 5.59
N VAL A 6 0.30 -16.42 6.23
CA VAL A 6 -1.06 -16.58 6.77
C VAL A 6 -1.00 -16.71 8.29
N TYR A 7 -1.80 -15.92 8.99
CA TYR A 7 -2.01 -16.03 10.43
C TYR A 7 -3.50 -16.29 10.68
N LYS A 8 -3.82 -17.48 11.16
CA LYS A 8 -5.21 -17.87 11.48
C LYS A 8 -5.59 -17.36 12.87
N SER A 9 -6.79 -16.79 12.97
CA SER A 9 -7.44 -16.52 14.25
C SER A 9 -7.85 -17.85 14.94
N GLN A 10 -8.02 -17.79 16.24
CA GLN A 10 -8.61 -18.90 17.00
C GLN A 10 -10.13 -19.02 16.78
N GLU A 11 -10.77 -17.95 16.29
CA GLU A 11 -12.19 -17.94 15.96
C GLU A 11 -12.43 -18.67 14.63
N SER A 12 -13.31 -19.68 14.63
CA SER A 12 -13.54 -20.57 13.48
C SER A 12 -13.99 -19.86 12.20
N ASN A 13 -14.76 -18.77 12.33
CA ASN A 13 -15.32 -18.01 11.21
C ASN A 13 -14.78 -16.57 11.12
N ALA A 14 -13.57 -16.32 11.64
CA ALA A 14 -12.97 -15.00 11.61
C ALA A 14 -12.87 -14.48 10.17
N PRO A 15 -13.29 -13.24 9.90
CA PRO A 15 -13.14 -12.63 8.58
C PRO A 15 -11.65 -12.43 8.22
N TRP A 16 -11.38 -12.27 6.92
CA TRP A 16 -10.03 -12.09 6.43
C TRP A 16 -9.65 -10.62 6.31
N ILE A 17 -8.39 -10.33 6.65
CA ILE A 17 -7.71 -9.08 6.31
C ILE A 17 -6.52 -9.40 5.41
N THR A 18 -6.47 -8.79 4.23
CA THR A 18 -5.34 -8.89 3.30
C THR A 18 -4.54 -7.60 3.33
N PHE A 19 -3.24 -7.70 3.66
CA PHE A 19 -2.32 -6.57 3.78
C PHE A 19 -1.44 -6.43 2.54
N VAL A 20 -1.41 -5.24 1.96
CA VAL A 20 -0.65 -4.90 0.75
C VAL A 20 0.31 -3.74 1.04
N HIS A 21 1.62 -4.02 1.02
CA HIS A 21 2.65 -3.03 1.34
C HIS A 21 2.87 -2.00 0.22
N GLY A 22 3.62 -0.96 0.54
CA GLY A 22 4.02 0.11 -0.39
C GLY A 22 5.28 -0.20 -1.20
N ALA A 23 5.66 0.73 -2.07
CA ALA A 23 6.87 0.61 -2.89
C ALA A 23 8.13 0.42 -2.02
N GLY A 24 8.99 -0.51 -2.42
CA GLY A 24 10.22 -0.84 -1.70
C GLY A 24 10.01 -1.52 -0.35
N GLY A 25 8.77 -1.80 0.05
CA GLY A 25 8.43 -2.48 1.31
C GLY A 25 8.40 -4.00 1.17
N SER A 26 7.88 -4.65 2.20
CA SER A 26 7.54 -6.07 2.24
C SER A 26 6.46 -6.29 3.29
N SER A 27 5.98 -7.50 3.44
CA SER A 27 5.07 -7.92 4.52
C SER A 27 5.60 -7.57 5.92
N ALA A 28 6.91 -7.39 6.08
CA ALA A 28 7.56 -7.04 7.34
C ALA A 28 7.09 -5.69 7.93
N ILE A 29 6.54 -4.76 7.12
CA ILE A 29 6.05 -3.48 7.66
C ILE A 29 4.82 -3.62 8.55
N TRP A 30 4.17 -4.77 8.52
CA TRP A 30 2.92 -5.06 9.24
C TRP A 30 3.13 -5.69 10.63
N PHE A 31 4.37 -5.79 11.11
CA PHE A 31 4.71 -6.50 12.36
C PHE A 31 3.93 -6.00 13.59
N LYS A 32 3.60 -4.70 13.67
CA LYS A 32 2.79 -4.12 14.75
C LYS A 32 1.29 -4.45 14.58
N GLN A 33 0.82 -4.70 13.36
CA GLN A 33 -0.56 -5.08 13.05
C GLN A 33 -0.83 -6.57 13.26
N ILE A 34 0.12 -7.44 12.92
CA ILE A 34 -0.03 -8.90 13.04
C ILE A 34 -0.45 -9.27 14.46
N ARG A 35 0.34 -8.86 15.47
CA ARG A 35 0.10 -9.19 16.88
C ARG A 35 -1.25 -8.69 17.39
N PHE A 36 -1.73 -7.56 16.85
CA PHE A 36 -2.98 -6.95 17.28
C PHE A 36 -4.19 -7.65 16.64
N PHE A 37 -4.17 -7.82 15.31
CA PHE A 37 -5.33 -8.27 14.54
C PHE A 37 -5.49 -9.79 14.47
N SER A 38 -4.42 -10.58 14.64
CA SER A 38 -4.50 -12.06 14.60
C SER A 38 -5.42 -12.66 15.68
N LYS A 39 -5.78 -11.88 16.67
CA LYS A 39 -6.76 -12.29 17.71
C LYS A 39 -8.19 -12.33 17.19
N TYR A 40 -8.52 -11.48 16.21
CA TYR A 40 -9.90 -11.25 15.77
C TYR A 40 -10.14 -11.64 14.30
N PHE A 41 -9.08 -11.70 13.49
CA PHE A 41 -9.14 -11.86 12.04
C PHE A 41 -8.14 -12.90 11.56
N ASN A 42 -8.49 -13.59 10.47
CA ASN A 42 -7.49 -14.27 9.67
C ASN A 42 -6.69 -13.24 8.88
N LEU A 43 -5.37 -13.31 8.90
CA LEU A 43 -4.52 -12.34 8.22
C LEU A 43 -3.81 -12.99 7.04
N LEU A 44 -3.81 -12.31 5.90
CA LEU A 44 -3.01 -12.61 4.74
C LEU A 44 -2.06 -11.44 4.48
N LEU A 45 -0.77 -11.68 4.51
CA LEU A 45 0.28 -10.72 4.20
C LEU A 45 0.97 -11.12 2.91
N ILE A 46 1.04 -10.23 1.94
CA ILE A 46 1.58 -10.52 0.60
C ILE A 46 2.86 -9.72 0.37
N ASP A 47 3.88 -10.38 -0.14
CA ASP A 47 5.04 -9.72 -0.75
C ASP A 47 4.78 -9.53 -2.24
N LEU A 48 4.72 -8.29 -2.70
CA LEU A 48 4.50 -7.95 -4.11
C LEU A 48 5.66 -8.44 -5.00
N ARG A 49 5.45 -8.52 -6.31
CA ARG A 49 6.49 -8.89 -7.29
C ARG A 49 7.81 -8.20 -7.00
N GLY A 50 8.91 -8.95 -6.96
CA GLY A 50 10.25 -8.43 -6.75
C GLY A 50 10.55 -7.91 -5.34
N HIS A 51 9.57 -7.90 -4.42
CA HIS A 51 9.71 -7.47 -3.04
C HIS A 51 9.80 -8.66 -2.08
N GLY A 52 10.35 -8.42 -0.90
CA GLY A 52 10.43 -9.42 0.16
C GLY A 52 10.96 -10.76 -0.35
N ASP A 53 10.27 -11.84 -0.04
CA ASP A 53 10.61 -13.18 -0.52
C ASP A 53 10.03 -13.52 -1.91
N SER A 54 9.12 -12.69 -2.46
CA SER A 54 8.67 -12.76 -3.86
C SER A 54 9.76 -12.41 -4.88
N LYS A 55 10.90 -11.83 -4.46
CA LYS A 55 12.05 -11.56 -5.32
C LYS A 55 12.70 -12.81 -5.93
N LYS A 56 12.51 -13.98 -5.29
CA LYS A 56 13.04 -15.27 -5.75
C LYS A 56 12.21 -15.89 -6.87
N ILE A 57 11.01 -15.36 -7.13
CA ILE A 57 10.11 -15.88 -8.17
C ILE A 57 10.70 -15.52 -9.53
N ILE A 58 11.14 -16.53 -10.28
CA ILE A 58 11.57 -16.37 -11.67
C ILE A 58 10.29 -16.17 -12.49
N LEU A 59 10.01 -14.94 -12.89
CA LEU A 59 8.95 -14.66 -13.86
C LEU A 59 9.43 -15.13 -15.22
N ASN A 60 8.71 -16.07 -15.83
CA ASN A 60 8.91 -16.44 -17.23
C ASN A 60 8.78 -15.18 -18.10
N SER A 61 9.56 -15.12 -19.17
CA SER A 61 9.67 -13.93 -20.05
C SER A 61 8.32 -13.38 -20.52
N PHE A 62 7.30 -14.22 -20.65
CA PHE A 62 5.95 -13.84 -21.02
C PHE A 62 5.10 -13.27 -19.89
N GLN A 63 5.40 -13.56 -18.63
CA GLN A 63 4.75 -12.98 -17.45
C GLN A 63 5.42 -11.67 -17.00
N SER A 64 6.39 -11.18 -17.74
CA SER A 64 7.23 -10.04 -17.35
C SER A 64 6.57 -8.67 -17.52
N LYS A 65 5.32 -8.58 -18.00
CA LYS A 65 4.63 -7.30 -18.12
C LYS A 65 4.24 -6.80 -16.74
N TYR A 66 4.87 -5.70 -16.31
CA TYR A 66 4.48 -4.97 -15.11
C TYR A 66 3.41 -3.96 -15.50
N SER A 67 2.21 -4.11 -14.95
CA SER A 67 1.11 -3.15 -14.95
C SER A 67 0.38 -3.26 -13.62
N PHE A 68 -0.34 -2.24 -13.21
CA PHE A 68 -1.17 -2.33 -11.99
C PHE A 68 -2.17 -3.48 -12.08
N GLU A 69 -2.79 -3.67 -13.23
CA GLU A 69 -3.71 -4.78 -13.48
C GLU A 69 -3.03 -6.15 -13.30
N SER A 70 -1.82 -6.34 -13.86
CA SER A 70 -1.13 -7.64 -13.77
C SER A 70 -0.68 -7.95 -12.34
N ILE A 71 -0.32 -6.93 -11.55
CA ILE A 71 0.07 -7.10 -10.14
C ILE A 71 -1.16 -7.42 -9.29
N VAL A 72 -2.30 -6.81 -9.58
CA VAL A 72 -3.58 -7.14 -8.92
C VAL A 72 -4.01 -8.57 -9.23
N LYS A 73 -3.81 -9.07 -10.46
CA LYS A 73 -4.06 -10.48 -10.81
C LYS A 73 -3.22 -11.45 -9.99
N ASP A 74 -1.97 -11.10 -9.66
CA ASP A 74 -1.18 -11.94 -8.75
C ASP A 74 -1.77 -12.00 -7.34
N ILE A 75 -2.36 -10.88 -6.86
CA ILE A 75 -3.04 -10.87 -5.55
C ILE A 75 -4.26 -11.80 -5.58
N PHE A 76 -5.05 -11.75 -6.66
CA PHE A 76 -6.18 -12.68 -6.84
C PHE A 76 -5.72 -14.14 -6.90
N GLU A 77 -4.62 -14.44 -7.58
CA GLU A 77 -4.05 -15.79 -7.62
C GLU A 77 -3.78 -16.34 -6.21
N VAL A 78 -3.26 -15.50 -5.30
CA VAL A 78 -3.04 -15.90 -3.90
C VAL A 78 -4.37 -16.12 -3.17
N LEU A 79 -5.33 -15.22 -3.33
CA LEU A 79 -6.66 -15.36 -2.71
C LEU A 79 -7.38 -16.64 -3.16
N ASP A 80 -7.31 -16.95 -4.47
CA ASP A 80 -7.96 -18.11 -5.05
C ASP A 80 -7.30 -19.41 -4.59
N HIS A 81 -5.95 -19.42 -4.52
CA HIS A 81 -5.19 -20.56 -3.98
C HIS A 81 -5.58 -20.87 -2.52
N LEU A 82 -5.77 -19.82 -1.72
CA LEU A 82 -6.17 -19.93 -0.31
C LEU A 82 -7.69 -20.09 -0.12
N LYS A 83 -8.47 -20.09 -1.20
CA LYS A 83 -9.94 -20.14 -1.19
C LYS A 83 -10.57 -19.01 -0.36
N ILE A 84 -9.97 -17.81 -0.42
CA ILE A 84 -10.47 -16.61 0.24
C ILE A 84 -11.42 -15.92 -0.72
N GLU A 85 -12.72 -16.10 -0.57
CA GLU A 85 -13.72 -15.50 -1.46
C GLU A 85 -13.84 -14.00 -1.28
N LYS A 86 -13.73 -13.51 -0.04
CA LYS A 86 -13.88 -12.09 0.30
C LYS A 86 -12.97 -11.71 1.45
N SER A 87 -12.40 -10.49 1.40
CA SER A 87 -11.49 -9.97 2.42
C SER A 87 -11.69 -8.48 2.66
N HIS A 88 -11.32 -8.00 3.83
CA HIS A 88 -10.96 -6.59 4.03
C HIS A 88 -9.55 -6.36 3.48
N PHE A 89 -9.30 -5.22 2.85
CA PHE A 89 -7.99 -4.92 2.30
C PHE A 89 -7.37 -3.71 3.00
N VAL A 90 -6.11 -3.85 3.37
CA VAL A 90 -5.33 -2.80 4.02
C VAL A 90 -4.10 -2.52 3.17
N GLY A 91 -3.96 -1.28 2.70
CA GLY A 91 -2.82 -0.85 1.90
C GLY A 91 -2.10 0.35 2.50
N ILE A 92 -0.79 0.42 2.27
CA ILE A 92 0.03 1.60 2.58
C ILE A 92 0.63 2.15 1.30
N SER A 93 0.56 3.49 1.10
CA SER A 93 1.23 4.17 -0.02
C SER A 93 0.84 3.57 -1.38
N LEU A 94 1.79 3.01 -2.14
CA LEU A 94 1.53 2.31 -3.40
C LEU A 94 0.50 1.18 -3.25
N GLY A 95 0.49 0.49 -2.09
CA GLY A 95 -0.51 -0.54 -1.79
C GLY A 95 -1.94 -0.03 -1.85
N THR A 96 -2.18 1.26 -1.56
CA THR A 96 -3.51 1.86 -1.65
C THR A 96 -4.00 1.97 -3.10
N ILE A 97 -3.09 2.22 -4.05
CA ILE A 97 -3.41 2.22 -5.49
C ILE A 97 -3.80 0.80 -5.94
N LEU A 98 -3.04 -0.22 -5.47
CA LEU A 98 -3.31 -1.61 -5.83
C LEU A 98 -4.64 -2.11 -5.27
N ILE A 99 -4.97 -1.84 -4.00
CA ILE A 99 -6.24 -2.29 -3.45
C ILE A 99 -7.43 -1.54 -4.05
N ARG A 100 -7.26 -0.27 -4.44
CA ARG A 100 -8.28 0.46 -5.17
C ARG A 100 -8.49 -0.13 -6.57
N GLN A 101 -7.41 -0.45 -7.30
CA GLN A 101 -7.48 -1.12 -8.61
C GLN A 101 -8.11 -2.51 -8.49
N LEU A 102 -7.77 -3.27 -7.43
CA LEU A 102 -8.37 -4.56 -7.14
C LEU A 102 -9.89 -4.45 -6.93
N ALA A 103 -10.32 -3.44 -6.20
CA ALA A 103 -11.73 -3.17 -5.95
C ALA A 103 -12.50 -2.79 -7.23
N GLU A 104 -11.87 -2.07 -8.16
CA GLU A 104 -12.45 -1.80 -9.49
C GLU A 104 -12.61 -3.08 -10.32
N MET A 105 -11.62 -3.96 -10.29
CA MET A 105 -11.62 -5.19 -11.08
C MET A 105 -12.62 -6.24 -10.55
N GLN A 106 -12.69 -6.41 -9.22
CA GLN A 106 -13.54 -7.41 -8.57
C GLN A 106 -14.14 -6.89 -7.25
N PRO A 107 -15.10 -5.96 -7.30
CA PRO A 107 -15.65 -5.32 -6.11
C PRO A 107 -16.28 -6.31 -5.12
N LYS A 108 -16.84 -7.42 -5.60
CA LYS A 108 -17.44 -8.47 -4.75
C LYS A 108 -16.43 -9.17 -3.84
N ARG A 109 -15.14 -9.15 -4.18
CA ARG A 109 -14.04 -9.73 -3.37
C ARG A 109 -13.63 -8.84 -2.20
N VAL A 110 -14.09 -7.58 -2.17
CA VAL A 110 -13.69 -6.57 -1.19
C VAL A 110 -14.83 -6.27 -0.23
N SER A 111 -14.58 -6.43 1.07
CA SER A 111 -15.55 -6.08 2.12
C SER A 111 -15.46 -4.61 2.51
N LYS A 112 -14.26 -4.19 2.92
CA LYS A 112 -13.91 -2.81 3.31
C LYS A 112 -12.48 -2.53 2.89
N MET A 113 -12.14 -1.26 2.68
CA MET A 113 -10.76 -0.83 2.38
C MET A 113 -10.22 0.09 3.46
N ILE A 114 -8.97 -0.13 3.87
CA ILE A 114 -8.21 0.75 4.76
C ILE A 114 -6.99 1.26 3.99
N MET A 115 -6.96 2.57 3.79
CA MET A 115 -6.05 3.28 2.90
C MET A 115 -5.08 4.15 3.74
N GLY A 116 -3.96 3.57 4.18
CA GLY A 116 -2.97 4.29 4.99
C GLY A 116 -1.95 5.04 4.14
N GLY A 117 -1.67 6.32 4.45
CA GLY A 117 -0.78 7.15 3.65
C GLY A 117 -1.18 7.13 2.17
N ALA A 118 -2.46 7.31 1.89
CA ALA A 118 -3.05 7.08 0.58
C ALA A 118 -2.56 8.05 -0.49
N ILE A 119 -2.27 7.53 -1.69
CA ILE A 119 -1.86 8.32 -2.84
C ILE A 119 -3.06 8.51 -3.76
N ILE A 120 -3.69 9.69 -3.73
CA ILE A 120 -4.86 10.03 -4.55
C ILE A 120 -4.51 11.03 -5.67
N LYS A 121 -3.52 11.88 -5.43
CA LYS A 121 -3.05 12.88 -6.41
C LYS A 121 -1.57 13.12 -6.21
N LEU A 122 -0.85 13.25 -7.33
CA LEU A 122 0.53 13.72 -7.30
C LEU A 122 0.52 15.26 -7.40
N ASN A 123 0.99 15.92 -6.34
CA ASN A 123 1.21 17.36 -6.34
C ASN A 123 2.48 17.75 -7.16
N LEU A 124 2.79 19.03 -7.27
CA LEU A 124 3.93 19.48 -8.04
C LEU A 124 5.25 18.87 -7.55
N LYS A 125 5.46 18.80 -6.22
CA LYS A 125 6.67 18.21 -5.63
C LYS A 125 6.82 16.73 -5.98
N SER A 126 5.75 15.94 -5.85
CA SER A 126 5.77 14.53 -6.21
C SER A 126 5.98 14.30 -7.71
N ARG A 127 5.42 15.16 -8.58
CA ARG A 127 5.67 15.10 -10.03
C ARG A 127 7.11 15.41 -10.39
N ILE A 128 7.71 16.42 -9.75
CA ILE A 128 9.14 16.76 -9.95
C ILE A 128 10.00 15.60 -9.50
N LEU A 129 9.72 15.03 -8.31
CA LEU A 129 10.44 13.89 -7.77
C LEU A 129 10.37 12.66 -8.69
N MET A 130 9.18 12.38 -9.24
CA MET A 130 8.98 11.29 -10.21
C MET A 130 9.72 11.55 -11.53
N ARG A 131 9.69 12.79 -12.05
CA ARG A 131 10.45 13.16 -13.26
C ARG A 131 11.95 12.98 -13.04
N PHE A 132 12.46 13.48 -11.92
CA PHE A 132 13.86 13.30 -11.54
C PHE A 132 14.23 11.81 -11.48
N GLY A 133 13.46 10.99 -10.76
CA GLY A 133 13.69 9.56 -10.69
C GLY A 133 13.61 8.89 -12.07
N ASN A 134 12.70 9.31 -12.94
CA ASN A 134 12.55 8.74 -14.28
C ASN A 134 13.75 9.03 -15.17
N LEU A 135 14.31 10.23 -15.09
CA LEU A 135 15.51 10.63 -15.84
C LEU A 135 16.77 9.93 -15.33
N THR A 136 16.86 9.67 -14.03
CA THR A 136 18.10 9.20 -13.38
C THR A 136 18.11 7.71 -13.03
N LYS A 137 16.99 7.01 -13.10
CA LYS A 137 16.84 5.60 -12.68
C LYS A 137 17.78 4.59 -13.35
N SER A 138 18.27 4.92 -14.54
CA SER A 138 19.19 4.06 -15.30
C SER A 138 20.67 4.43 -15.07
N ILE A 139 20.92 5.60 -14.47
CA ILE A 139 22.27 6.16 -14.27
C ILE A 139 22.66 6.07 -12.80
N LEU A 140 21.74 6.45 -11.90
CA LEU A 140 22.00 6.45 -10.47
C LEU A 140 21.73 5.09 -9.84
N PRO A 141 22.51 4.67 -8.84
CA PRO A 141 22.17 3.53 -8.00
C PRO A 141 20.79 3.73 -7.37
N TYR A 142 19.91 2.74 -7.51
CA TYR A 142 18.53 2.85 -7.04
C TYR A 142 18.40 3.22 -5.55
N MET A 143 19.36 2.81 -4.73
CA MET A 143 19.37 3.13 -3.30
C MET A 143 19.53 4.63 -3.02
N TRP A 144 20.24 5.37 -3.86
CA TRP A 144 20.33 6.83 -3.74
C TRP A 144 18.96 7.47 -4.02
N LEU A 145 18.25 6.98 -5.02
CA LEU A 145 16.90 7.44 -5.31
C LEU A 145 15.94 7.12 -4.16
N TYR A 146 16.02 5.91 -3.58
CA TYR A 146 15.21 5.56 -2.41
C TYR A 146 15.51 6.43 -1.20
N GLN A 147 16.78 6.75 -0.94
CA GLN A 147 17.15 7.66 0.14
C GLN A 147 16.59 9.06 -0.08
N ILE A 148 16.74 9.61 -1.30
CA ILE A 148 16.17 10.91 -1.66
C ILE A 148 14.65 10.90 -1.47
N PHE A 149 13.97 9.89 -1.98
CA PHE A 149 12.51 9.76 -1.83
C PHE A 149 12.10 9.64 -0.37
N ALA A 150 12.83 8.85 0.42
CA ALA A 150 12.58 8.70 1.86
C ALA A 150 12.67 10.04 2.61
N PHE A 151 13.68 10.85 2.33
CA PHE A 151 13.85 12.16 2.97
C PHE A 151 12.85 13.20 2.48
N VAL A 152 12.46 13.18 1.21
CA VAL A 152 11.45 14.11 0.67
C VAL A 152 10.05 13.79 1.18
N ILE A 153 9.69 12.51 1.27
CA ILE A 153 8.36 12.08 1.73
C ILE A 153 8.27 12.13 3.26
N MET A 154 9.36 11.84 3.96
CA MET A 154 9.43 11.75 5.42
C MET A 154 10.54 12.65 5.98
N PRO A 155 10.40 14.01 5.91
CA PRO A 155 11.49 14.94 6.22
C PRO A 155 11.75 15.12 7.71
N ASN A 156 10.75 14.96 8.57
CA ASN A 156 10.82 15.33 9.98
C ASN A 156 11.64 14.34 10.83
N LYS A 157 12.11 14.79 11.99
CA LYS A 157 12.90 13.96 12.92
C LYS A 157 12.10 12.77 13.47
N ASN A 158 10.82 12.96 13.77
CA ASN A 158 9.93 11.91 14.24
C ASN A 158 9.63 10.82 13.20
N HIS A 159 9.89 11.06 11.90
CA HIS A 159 9.75 10.04 10.85
C HIS A 159 10.97 9.11 10.74
N LYS A 160 11.95 9.18 11.65
CA LYS A 160 13.21 8.43 11.56
C LYS A 160 13.00 6.92 11.53
N GLU A 161 12.09 6.40 12.35
CA GLU A 161 11.81 4.95 12.39
C GLU A 161 11.28 4.44 11.05
N SER A 162 10.23 5.07 10.53
CA SER A 162 9.61 4.70 9.26
C SER A 162 10.56 4.89 8.08
N ARG A 163 11.32 5.99 8.05
CA ARG A 163 12.34 6.24 7.03
C ARG A 163 13.43 5.18 7.02
N ASN A 164 13.94 4.79 8.19
CA ASN A 164 14.95 3.75 8.32
C ASN A 164 14.42 2.38 7.90
N LEU A 165 13.17 2.06 8.28
CA LEU A 165 12.50 0.83 7.88
C LEU A 165 12.34 0.79 6.35
N PHE A 166 11.85 1.87 5.75
CA PHE A 166 11.71 1.99 4.30
C PHE A 166 13.03 1.77 3.56
N ILE A 167 14.11 2.44 3.99
CA ILE A 167 15.44 2.29 3.38
C ILE A 167 15.97 0.86 3.57
N ARG A 168 15.75 0.25 4.75
CA ARG A 168 16.19 -1.13 5.04
C ARG A 168 15.49 -2.14 4.14
N GLU A 169 14.18 -2.01 3.96
CA GLU A 169 13.42 -2.92 3.10
C GLU A 169 13.80 -2.72 1.62
N ALA A 170 13.97 -1.47 1.19
CA ALA A 170 14.40 -1.15 -0.17
C ALA A 170 15.77 -1.75 -0.55
N LYS A 171 16.69 -1.89 0.42
CA LYS A 171 18.00 -2.57 0.19
C LYS A 171 17.88 -4.02 -0.25
N LYS A 172 16.75 -4.66 0.03
CA LYS A 172 16.50 -6.05 -0.36
C LYS A 172 16.07 -6.21 -1.82
N LEU A 173 15.69 -5.11 -2.50
CA LEU A 173 15.34 -5.11 -3.92
C LEU A 173 16.57 -5.23 -4.82
N TYR A 174 16.32 -5.69 -6.05
CA TYR A 174 17.32 -5.61 -7.13
C TYR A 174 17.10 -4.35 -7.97
N GLN A 175 18.19 -3.79 -8.53
CA GLN A 175 18.13 -2.64 -9.43
C GLN A 175 17.08 -2.82 -10.56
N LYS A 176 17.05 -4.00 -11.18
CA LYS A 176 16.10 -4.31 -12.26
C LYS A 176 14.64 -4.21 -11.81
N GLU A 177 14.33 -4.65 -10.58
CA GLU A 177 12.97 -4.59 -10.03
C GLU A 177 12.57 -3.14 -9.73
N PHE A 178 13.49 -2.35 -9.17
CA PHE A 178 13.25 -0.92 -9.01
C PHE A 178 12.89 -0.26 -10.35
N VAL A 179 13.65 -0.54 -11.42
CA VAL A 179 13.39 0.04 -12.76
C VAL A 179 12.03 -0.43 -13.31
N ARG A 180 11.65 -1.70 -13.10
CA ARG A 180 10.35 -2.24 -13.53
C ARG A 180 9.20 -1.52 -12.84
N TRP A 181 9.25 -1.43 -11.51
CA TRP A 181 8.25 -0.70 -10.73
C TRP A 181 8.21 0.78 -11.07
N PHE A 182 9.37 1.39 -11.32
CA PHE A 182 9.45 2.79 -11.68
C PHE A 182 8.80 3.09 -13.04
N LYS A 183 8.81 2.13 -13.99
CA LYS A 183 8.10 2.26 -15.27
C LYS A 183 6.58 2.37 -15.09
N LEU A 184 6.00 1.80 -14.02
CA LEU A 184 4.58 1.93 -13.72
C LEU A 184 4.14 3.36 -13.37
N THR A 185 5.09 4.25 -13.09
CA THR A 185 4.77 5.67 -12.82
C THR A 185 4.02 6.36 -13.96
N SER A 186 4.17 5.87 -15.21
CA SER A 186 3.39 6.35 -16.36
C SER A 186 1.90 5.98 -16.28
N GLU A 187 1.56 4.88 -15.62
CA GLU A 187 0.17 4.43 -15.44
C GLU A 187 -0.53 5.11 -14.25
N ILE A 188 0.24 5.65 -13.29
CA ILE A 188 -0.30 6.22 -12.05
C ILE A 188 -1.24 7.39 -12.30
N LEU A 189 -0.87 8.34 -13.18
CA LEU A 189 -1.66 9.55 -13.37
C LEU A 189 -3.06 9.28 -13.93
N PRO A 190 -3.23 8.43 -14.97
CA PRO A 190 -4.54 8.03 -15.44
C PRO A 190 -5.38 7.34 -14.34
N LEU A 191 -4.81 6.37 -13.62
CA LEU A 191 -5.49 5.68 -12.53
C LEU A 191 -5.95 6.61 -11.42
N LEU A 192 -5.06 7.47 -10.94
CA LEU A 192 -5.43 8.44 -9.90
C LEU A 192 -6.48 9.46 -10.37
N LYS A 193 -6.59 9.73 -11.68
CA LYS A 193 -7.67 10.55 -12.23
C LYS A 193 -9.01 9.83 -12.08
N ILE A 194 -9.09 8.57 -12.49
CA ILE A 194 -10.28 7.73 -12.34
C ILE A 194 -10.70 7.65 -10.86
N PHE A 195 -9.79 7.29 -9.98
CA PHE A 195 -10.05 7.13 -8.54
C PHE A 195 -10.58 8.39 -7.84
N ARG A 196 -10.30 9.57 -8.38
CA ARG A 196 -10.88 10.82 -7.86
C ARG A 196 -12.25 11.15 -8.43
N GLN A 197 -12.54 10.71 -9.64
CA GLN A 197 -13.77 11.04 -10.36
C GLN A 197 -14.88 10.03 -10.09
N GLU A 198 -14.49 8.78 -9.87
CA GLU A 198 -15.42 7.67 -9.68
C GLU A 198 -15.41 7.21 -8.22
N SER A 199 -16.58 7.32 -7.57
CA SER A 199 -16.77 6.75 -6.24
C SER A 199 -16.95 5.24 -6.35
N ILE A 200 -16.41 4.51 -5.36
CA ILE A 200 -16.63 3.08 -5.24
C ILE A 200 -17.62 2.81 -4.11
N HIS A 201 -18.57 1.90 -4.35
CA HIS A 201 -19.56 1.51 -3.34
C HIS A 201 -19.01 0.46 -2.35
N ILE A 202 -17.82 0.73 -1.82
CA ILE A 202 -17.15 -0.08 -0.80
C ILE A 202 -16.75 0.84 0.35
N PRO A 203 -17.15 0.54 1.60
CA PRO A 203 -16.74 1.32 2.75
C PRO A 203 -15.22 1.46 2.83
N THR A 204 -14.73 2.71 2.90
CA THR A 204 -13.32 3.04 2.80
C THR A 204 -12.90 3.96 3.94
N LEU A 205 -11.90 3.55 4.74
CA LEU A 205 -11.27 4.39 5.74
C LEU A 205 -9.90 4.85 5.23
N TYR A 206 -9.73 6.16 5.09
CA TYR A 206 -8.42 6.77 4.89
C TYR A 206 -7.80 7.06 6.25
N ILE A 207 -6.55 6.58 6.48
CA ILE A 207 -5.77 6.91 7.68
C ILE A 207 -4.52 7.66 7.23
N MET A 208 -4.43 8.94 7.57
CA MET A 208 -3.37 9.83 7.11
C MET A 208 -2.62 10.45 8.29
N GLY A 209 -1.35 10.76 8.11
CA GLY A 209 -0.63 11.59 9.06
C GLY A 209 -0.82 13.08 8.77
N ASP A 210 -0.93 13.92 9.81
CA ASP A 210 -1.01 15.39 9.70
C ASP A 210 0.22 16.01 9.04
N GLN A 211 1.35 15.30 9.06
CA GLN A 211 2.62 15.70 8.46
C GLN A 211 2.87 15.07 7.09
N ASP A 212 1.90 14.38 6.51
CA ASP A 212 1.96 13.89 5.13
C ASP A 212 1.57 15.01 4.15
N TYR A 213 2.40 16.04 4.07
CA TYR A 213 2.14 17.26 3.29
C TYR A 213 1.98 17.02 1.79
N MET A 214 2.42 15.87 1.29
CA MET A 214 2.34 15.55 -0.13
C MET A 214 0.96 15.01 -0.53
N PHE A 215 0.34 14.22 0.33
CA PHE A 215 -0.83 13.43 -0.05
C PHE A 215 -2.10 13.77 0.74
N LEU A 216 -1.99 14.16 2.02
CA LEU A 216 -3.14 14.50 2.88
C LEU A 216 -4.13 15.49 2.22
N PRO A 217 -3.70 16.64 1.63
CA PRO A 217 -4.67 17.61 1.09
C PRO A 217 -5.55 17.07 -0.04
N SER A 218 -5.08 16.03 -0.75
CA SER A 218 -5.88 15.39 -1.80
C SER A 218 -6.84 14.35 -1.24
N VAL A 219 -6.46 13.69 -0.16
CA VAL A 219 -7.31 12.71 0.54
C VAL A 219 -8.46 13.41 1.25
N GLU A 220 -8.22 14.54 1.93
CA GLU A 220 -9.26 15.36 2.54
C GLU A 220 -10.36 15.77 1.56
N LYS A 221 -10.00 16.05 0.30
CA LYS A 221 -10.96 16.39 -0.74
C LYS A 221 -11.78 15.19 -1.19
N VAL A 222 -11.11 14.06 -1.43
CA VAL A 222 -11.76 12.84 -1.93
C VAL A 222 -12.65 12.20 -0.87
N SER A 223 -12.22 12.17 0.39
CA SER A 223 -13.04 11.60 1.47
C SER A 223 -14.36 12.35 1.69
N LYS A 224 -14.42 13.66 1.35
CA LYS A 224 -15.65 14.45 1.39
C LYS A 224 -16.56 14.22 0.17
N LEU A 225 -15.99 13.78 -0.95
CA LEU A 225 -16.73 13.57 -2.20
C LEU A 225 -17.29 12.16 -2.32
N HIS A 226 -16.69 11.18 -1.69
CA HIS A 226 -17.07 9.78 -1.78
C HIS A 226 -17.96 9.39 -0.58
N PRO A 227 -19.23 9.03 -0.78
CA PRO A 227 -20.21 8.89 0.31
C PRO A 227 -19.89 7.83 1.36
N LEU A 228 -19.16 6.78 0.96
CA LEU A 228 -18.77 5.68 1.86
C LEU A 228 -17.32 5.81 2.34
N SER A 229 -16.78 7.02 2.35
CA SER A 229 -15.41 7.28 2.76
C SER A 229 -15.34 8.06 4.07
N GLU A 230 -14.48 7.61 4.95
CA GLU A 230 -14.13 8.26 6.21
C GLU A 230 -12.66 8.65 6.20
N LEU A 231 -12.30 9.68 6.96
CA LEU A 231 -10.91 10.13 7.12
C LEU A 231 -10.55 10.23 8.61
N LEU A 232 -9.50 9.51 8.97
CA LEU A 232 -8.83 9.63 10.27
C LEU A 232 -7.45 10.25 10.07
N VAL A 233 -7.20 11.41 10.67
CA VAL A 233 -5.91 12.10 10.64
C VAL A 233 -5.19 11.87 11.97
N LEU A 234 -3.96 11.34 11.90
CA LEU A 234 -3.13 11.04 13.07
C LEU A 234 -2.12 12.16 13.31
N GLU A 235 -2.14 12.72 14.52
CA GLU A 235 -1.26 13.81 14.89
C GLU A 235 0.21 13.40 15.00
N LYS A 236 1.12 14.34 14.66
CA LYS A 236 2.58 14.17 14.69
C LYS A 236 3.02 12.92 13.95
N CYS A 237 2.41 12.66 12.81
CA CYS A 237 2.56 11.46 12.01
C CYS A 237 2.83 11.82 10.55
N GLY A 238 3.76 11.12 9.93
CA GLY A 238 4.09 11.26 8.51
C GLY A 238 3.35 10.27 7.63
N HIS A 239 4.04 9.82 6.58
CA HIS A 239 3.45 9.02 5.52
C HIS A 239 3.19 7.54 5.90
N VAL A 240 4.07 6.94 6.71
CA VAL A 240 3.98 5.50 7.07
C VAL A 240 3.24 5.34 8.40
N VAL A 241 1.95 5.66 8.37
CA VAL A 241 1.06 5.79 9.54
C VAL A 241 0.98 4.54 10.41
N ASN A 242 1.02 3.34 9.81
CA ASN A 242 0.96 2.04 10.50
C ASN A 242 2.22 1.75 11.35
N VAL A 243 3.34 2.41 11.06
CA VAL A 243 4.59 2.28 11.81
C VAL A 243 4.72 3.41 12.83
N GLU A 244 4.48 4.66 12.40
CA GLU A 244 4.70 5.87 13.21
C GLU A 244 3.69 6.04 14.34
N ARG A 245 2.44 5.65 14.10
CA ARG A 245 1.32 5.73 15.06
C ARG A 245 0.52 4.44 15.09
N SER A 246 1.24 3.32 15.26
CA SER A 246 0.68 1.98 15.16
C SER A 246 -0.55 1.76 16.05
N ASP A 247 -0.53 2.28 17.28
CA ASP A 247 -1.65 2.07 18.22
C ASP A 247 -2.91 2.77 17.71
N LYS A 248 -2.79 4.05 17.34
CA LYS A 248 -3.91 4.83 16.79
C LYS A 248 -4.38 4.31 15.43
N PHE A 249 -3.44 3.82 14.60
CA PHE A 249 -3.77 3.15 13.36
C PHE A 249 -4.60 1.89 13.62
N ASN A 250 -4.16 1.05 14.56
CA ASN A 250 -4.84 -0.19 14.90
C ASN A 250 -6.23 0.07 15.52
N GLU A 251 -6.34 1.03 16.45
CA GLU A 251 -7.61 1.42 17.07
C GLU A 251 -8.63 1.90 16.02
N GLY A 252 -8.22 2.85 15.15
CA GLY A 252 -9.07 3.38 14.10
C GLY A 252 -9.51 2.32 13.08
N MET A 253 -8.56 1.48 12.67
CA MET A 253 -8.86 0.35 11.77
C MET A 253 -9.84 -0.64 12.41
N LEU A 254 -9.64 -1.04 13.68
CA LEU A 254 -10.52 -1.98 14.36
C LEU A 254 -11.94 -1.42 14.51
N SER A 255 -12.06 -0.17 14.96
CA SER A 255 -13.35 0.52 15.07
C SER A 255 -14.10 0.48 13.74
N PHE A 256 -13.44 0.88 12.63
CA PHE A 256 -14.05 0.86 11.30
C PHE A 256 -14.44 -0.54 10.82
N LEU A 257 -13.62 -1.55 11.08
CA LEU A 257 -13.93 -2.92 10.66
C LEU A 257 -15.13 -3.52 11.40
N GLN A 258 -15.35 -3.13 12.66
CA GLN A 258 -16.46 -3.61 13.49
C GLN A 258 -17.78 -2.87 13.26
N MET A 259 -17.77 -1.71 12.61
CA MET A 259 -19.01 -1.01 12.22
C MET A 259 -19.83 -1.90 11.27
N LYS A 260 -21.14 -2.03 11.57
CA LYS A 260 -22.10 -2.81 10.75
C LYS A 260 -22.45 -2.08 9.44
#